data_b3c8a4979e541980c7bbf26fa6c068dd
#
_entry.id   b3c8a4979e541980c7bbf26fa6c068dd
#
_cell.length_a   1.000
_cell.length_b   1.000
_cell.length_c   1.000
_cell.angle_alpha   90.00
_cell.angle_beta   90.00
_cell.angle_gamma   90.00
#
_symmetry.space_group_name_H-M   'P 1'
#
loop_
_entity.id
_entity.type
_entity.pdbx_description
1 polymer ?
#
loop_
_entity_poly.entity_id
_entity_poly.type
_entity_poly.pdbx_seq_one_letter_code
_entity_poly.pdbx_strand_id
1 'polypeptide(L)'
;MTVSEQDSTDSKESDSLKETLYIKSFYNESWERRHGHPIDQDTLTLLWSVTVSIFAIGGLVGTLLVKLIGKVLGRKHTLLVNNGFAISAALLMACSLQAGAFEMLIVGRFIMGVDGGIALSALPMYLNEISPKEIRGSLGQVTAIFICVGVFVGQLLGLPELLGKESTWPYLFGVIAVPALVQLVTLPFLPESPRYLLFEKHDQAGAEKAFRTFLGKEDVSREVEEVLAESHLQRNIHLVSVLELLRSPFVRWQVITVVVTMASYQLCGLNAIWFYTNSIFGKAGVPPEKIPYITLSTGGIETLAAIFSGLVIERLGRRPLLMGGFGLMALFFGILTVTLTLQDHAPWIPYLSIVCILAIIASFCSGPGGIPFILTGEFFQQPQRPAAFIVAGTVNWLSNFAVGLLFPFIQKSLDTYCFLVFAAICLTGAIYFYFVLPETKNRTHAEISQAFAKRNKACPPEENTDSSVSDNKVARRPEQDPASTLDNYVKNGIV
;
A
#
# COMPACT_ATOMS: atom_id res chain seq x y z
N MET A 1 -33.56 -26.24 24.29
CA MET A 1 -32.25 -25.64 24.46
C MET A 1 -32.35 -24.61 25.56
N THR A 2 -31.77 -24.92 26.69
CA THR A 2 -31.87 -24.12 27.90
C THR A 2 -30.87 -22.97 27.89
N VAL A 3 -31.20 -21.87 28.57
CA VAL A 3 -30.40 -20.66 28.72
C VAL A 3 -28.94 -20.95 29.12
N SER A 4 -28.70 -22.09 29.80
CA SER A 4 -27.36 -22.52 30.23
C SER A 4 -26.46 -23.04 29.07
N GLU A 5 -27.05 -23.56 27.98
CA GLU A 5 -26.26 -23.99 26.80
C GLU A 5 -25.89 -22.83 25.91
N GLN A 6 -26.71 -21.78 25.89
CA GLN A 6 -26.45 -20.56 25.18
C GLN A 6 -25.35 -19.75 25.87
N ASP A 7 -25.34 -19.67 27.19
CA ASP A 7 -24.26 -19.05 27.98
C ASP A 7 -22.93 -19.80 27.84
N SER A 8 -22.94 -21.13 27.68
CA SER A 8 -21.70 -21.89 27.52
C SER A 8 -21.08 -21.80 26.12
N THR A 9 -21.91 -21.60 25.09
CA THR A 9 -21.45 -21.32 23.72
C THR A 9 -20.95 -19.87 23.58
N ASP A 10 -21.66 -18.92 24.17
CA ASP A 10 -21.24 -17.51 24.22
C ASP A 10 -19.95 -17.33 25.02
N SER A 11 -19.74 -18.08 26.10
CA SER A 11 -18.50 -18.02 26.89
C SER A 11 -17.30 -18.63 26.17
N LYS A 12 -17.49 -19.68 25.37
CA LYS A 12 -16.41 -20.28 24.57
C LYS A 12 -16.04 -19.41 23.37
N GLU A 13 -17.01 -18.75 22.77
CA GLU A 13 -16.77 -17.76 21.68
C GLU A 13 -16.14 -16.47 22.22
N SER A 14 -16.42 -16.11 23.50
CA SER A 14 -15.93 -14.91 24.15
C SER A 14 -14.42 -14.91 24.43
N ASP A 15 -13.84 -16.06 24.73
CA ASP A 15 -12.41 -16.17 25.06
C ASP A 15 -11.50 -16.01 23.82
N SER A 16 -12.02 -16.23 22.63
CA SER A 16 -11.23 -16.19 21.39
C SER A 16 -11.03 -14.79 20.77
N LEU A 17 -11.86 -13.81 21.19
CA LEU A 17 -11.95 -12.48 20.58
C LEU A 17 -11.89 -11.35 21.60
N LYS A 18 -11.10 -11.50 22.65
CA LYS A 18 -11.12 -10.64 23.85
C LYS A 18 -11.06 -9.14 23.54
N GLU A 19 -10.15 -8.71 22.67
CA GLU A 19 -10.03 -7.27 22.32
C GLU A 19 -11.26 -6.74 21.60
N THR A 20 -11.75 -7.47 20.60
CA THR A 20 -12.96 -7.11 19.86
C THR A 20 -14.17 -7.09 20.80
N LEU A 21 -14.26 -8.05 21.71
CA LEU A 21 -15.32 -8.13 22.71
C LEU A 21 -15.26 -6.96 23.70
N TYR A 22 -14.09 -6.56 24.14
CA TYR A 22 -13.92 -5.42 25.04
C TYR A 22 -14.42 -4.13 24.39
N ILE A 23 -14.11 -3.93 23.11
CA ILE A 23 -14.56 -2.76 22.34
C ILE A 23 -16.08 -2.82 22.12
N LYS A 24 -16.62 -3.98 21.75
CA LYS A 24 -18.09 -4.17 21.59
C LYS A 24 -18.84 -4.01 22.90
N SER A 25 -18.29 -4.51 24.00
CA SER A 25 -18.82 -4.29 25.35
C SER A 25 -18.85 -2.81 25.71
N PHE A 26 -17.80 -2.08 25.39
CA PHE A 26 -17.74 -0.63 25.57
C PHE A 26 -18.80 0.11 24.75
N TYR A 27 -19.03 -0.30 23.51
CA TYR A 27 -20.09 0.27 22.68
C TYR A 27 -21.48 0.01 23.27
N ASN A 28 -21.74 -1.19 23.75
CA ASN A 28 -23.00 -1.55 24.39
C ASN A 28 -23.22 -0.75 25.68
N GLU A 29 -22.23 -0.65 26.54
CA GLU A 29 -22.31 0.13 27.78
C GLU A 29 -22.56 1.62 27.50
N SER A 30 -21.87 2.19 26.54
CA SER A 30 -22.04 3.59 26.14
C SER A 30 -23.43 3.85 25.55
N TRP A 31 -23.93 2.92 24.75
CA TRP A 31 -25.29 3.01 24.18
C TRP A 31 -26.36 2.90 25.22
N GLU A 32 -26.28 1.91 26.12
CA GLU A 32 -27.22 1.70 27.22
C GLU A 32 -27.28 2.91 28.15
N ARG A 33 -26.13 3.50 28.46
CA ARG A 33 -26.06 4.70 29.30
C ARG A 33 -26.78 5.88 28.68
N ARG A 34 -26.76 6.01 27.35
CA ARG A 34 -27.40 7.13 26.64
C ARG A 34 -28.87 6.90 26.32
N HIS A 35 -29.24 5.67 25.98
CA HIS A 35 -30.56 5.33 25.44
C HIS A 35 -31.44 4.56 26.43
N GLY A 36 -30.87 4.05 27.53
CA GLY A 36 -31.59 3.31 28.56
C GLY A 36 -31.98 1.88 28.19
N HIS A 37 -31.53 1.38 27.02
CA HIS A 37 -31.73 -0.01 26.59
C HIS A 37 -30.47 -0.56 25.92
N PRO A 38 -30.24 -1.90 25.90
CA PRO A 38 -29.11 -2.49 25.22
C PRO A 38 -29.12 -2.20 23.73
N ILE A 39 -27.91 -2.17 23.12
CA ILE A 39 -27.76 -1.97 21.69
C ILE A 39 -28.28 -3.19 20.91
N ASP A 40 -28.94 -2.94 19.79
CA ASP A 40 -29.33 -3.96 18.84
C ASP A 40 -28.08 -4.61 18.19
N GLN A 41 -28.11 -5.92 17.96
CA GLN A 41 -26.96 -6.65 17.38
C GLN A 41 -26.60 -6.15 15.97
N ASP A 42 -27.59 -5.82 15.15
CA ASP A 42 -27.32 -5.28 13.81
C ASP A 42 -26.68 -3.89 13.87
N THR A 43 -27.11 -3.05 14.80
CA THR A 43 -26.52 -1.72 15.05
C THR A 43 -25.08 -1.88 15.59
N LEU A 44 -24.85 -2.80 16.50
CA LEU A 44 -23.50 -3.09 17.02
C LEU A 44 -22.56 -3.56 15.92
N THR A 45 -23.01 -4.47 15.07
CA THR A 45 -22.24 -4.96 13.92
C THR A 45 -21.92 -3.83 12.95
N LEU A 46 -22.87 -2.94 12.68
CA LEU A 46 -22.67 -1.77 11.83
C LEU A 46 -21.64 -0.82 12.44
N LEU A 47 -21.73 -0.49 13.71
CA LEU A 47 -20.79 0.38 14.40
C LEU A 47 -19.37 -0.21 14.41
N TRP A 48 -19.25 -1.51 14.65
CA TRP A 48 -17.97 -2.20 14.59
C TRP A 48 -17.37 -2.19 13.18
N SER A 49 -18.17 -2.45 12.16
CA SER A 49 -17.74 -2.41 10.76
C SER A 49 -17.30 -1.00 10.35
N VAL A 50 -18.03 0.03 10.79
CA VAL A 50 -17.64 1.42 10.57
C VAL A 50 -16.33 1.74 11.28
N THR A 51 -16.15 1.31 12.52
CA THR A 51 -14.91 1.53 13.28
C THR A 51 -13.70 0.93 12.55
N VAL A 52 -13.84 -0.28 12.04
CA VAL A 52 -12.76 -0.95 11.29
C VAL A 52 -12.50 -0.27 9.94
N SER A 53 -13.55 0.08 9.21
CA SER A 53 -13.45 0.54 7.82
C SER A 53 -13.23 2.04 7.65
N ILE A 54 -13.55 2.85 8.65
CA ILE A 54 -13.40 4.32 8.57
C ILE A 54 -11.93 4.75 8.36
N PHE A 55 -10.98 3.90 8.74
CA PHE A 55 -9.57 4.09 8.47
C PHE A 55 -9.29 4.27 6.97
N ALA A 56 -9.96 3.51 6.11
CA ALA A 56 -9.79 3.60 4.66
C ALA A 56 -10.31 4.94 4.10
N ILE A 57 -11.42 5.45 4.63
CA ILE A 57 -11.92 6.78 4.27
C ILE A 57 -10.94 7.87 4.72
N GLY A 58 -10.39 7.74 5.92
CA GLY A 58 -9.31 8.60 6.39
C GLY A 58 -8.09 8.55 5.46
N GLY A 59 -7.69 7.37 5.02
CA GLY A 59 -6.62 7.17 4.05
C GLY A 59 -6.87 7.88 2.72
N LEU A 60 -8.07 7.80 2.20
CA LEU A 60 -8.48 8.53 0.98
C LEU A 60 -8.37 10.04 1.16
N VAL A 61 -8.91 10.57 2.25
CA VAL A 61 -8.83 12.00 2.58
C VAL A 61 -7.38 12.44 2.72
N GLY A 62 -6.55 11.67 3.42
CA GLY A 62 -5.12 11.96 3.59
C GLY A 62 -4.36 11.95 2.26
N THR A 63 -4.65 11.02 1.38
CA THR A 63 -4.04 10.95 0.04
C THR A 63 -4.39 12.17 -0.82
N LEU A 64 -5.62 12.66 -0.72
CA LEU A 64 -6.04 13.89 -1.42
C LEU A 64 -5.43 15.15 -0.78
N LEU A 65 -5.36 15.21 0.55
CA LEU A 65 -4.78 16.35 1.26
C LEU A 65 -3.29 16.50 1.07
N VAL A 66 -2.54 15.42 0.93
CA VAL A 66 -1.07 15.47 0.82
C VAL A 66 -0.60 16.28 -0.38
N LYS A 67 -1.36 16.26 -1.46
CA LYS A 67 -1.07 17.06 -2.66
C LYS A 67 -1.13 18.57 -2.37
N LEU A 68 -2.12 19.00 -1.59
CA LEU A 68 -2.28 20.39 -1.19
C LEU A 68 -1.24 20.82 -0.15
N ILE A 69 -1.04 20.01 0.87
CA ILE A 69 -0.11 20.28 1.97
C ILE A 69 1.35 20.29 1.46
N GLY A 70 1.70 19.35 0.59
CA GLY A 70 3.05 19.21 0.05
C GLY A 70 3.51 20.40 -0.79
N LYS A 71 2.59 21.10 -1.45
CA LYS A 71 2.90 22.33 -2.19
C LYS A 71 3.29 23.50 -1.28
N VAL A 72 2.65 23.58 -0.11
CA VAL A 72 2.84 24.70 0.82
C VAL A 72 3.99 24.44 1.79
N LEU A 73 4.04 23.25 2.37
CA LEU A 73 4.97 22.90 3.46
C LEU A 73 6.22 22.16 3.02
N GLY A 74 6.22 21.55 1.83
CA GLY A 74 7.28 20.64 1.40
C GLY A 74 7.16 19.26 2.02
N ARG A 75 8.19 18.42 1.85
CA ARG A 75 8.11 17.00 2.23
C ARG A 75 8.37 16.79 3.72
N LYS A 76 9.44 17.39 4.23
CA LYS A 76 9.82 17.31 5.64
C LYS A 76 8.75 17.89 6.58
N HIS A 77 8.29 19.10 6.31
CA HIS A 77 7.28 19.75 7.12
C HIS A 77 5.91 19.08 7.02
N THR A 78 5.58 18.48 5.88
CA THR A 78 4.39 17.64 5.73
C THR A 78 4.46 16.44 6.67
N LEU A 79 5.59 15.75 6.75
CA LEU A 79 5.79 14.65 7.70
C LEU A 79 5.74 15.11 9.16
N LEU A 80 6.28 16.28 9.47
CA LEU A 80 6.20 16.84 10.83
C LEU A 80 4.75 17.16 11.23
N VAL A 81 3.97 17.79 10.36
CA VAL A 81 2.55 18.09 10.60
C VAL A 81 1.73 16.80 10.71
N ASN A 82 2.07 15.79 9.94
CA ASN A 82 1.43 14.49 9.99
C ASN A 82 1.51 13.83 11.37
N ASN A 83 2.61 14.04 12.11
CA ASN A 83 2.73 13.55 13.48
C ASN A 83 1.70 14.17 14.43
N GLY A 84 1.24 15.39 14.15
CA GLY A 84 0.13 16.01 14.87
C GLY A 84 -1.16 15.24 14.72
N PHE A 85 -1.48 14.75 13.52
CA PHE A 85 -2.62 13.86 13.29
C PHE A 85 -2.47 12.53 14.04
N ALA A 86 -1.28 11.92 14.00
CA ALA A 86 -1.01 10.66 14.70
C ALA A 86 -1.20 10.81 16.23
N ILE A 87 -0.65 11.84 16.83
CA ILE A 87 -0.77 12.11 18.28
C ILE A 87 -2.22 12.41 18.64
N SER A 88 -2.94 13.21 17.87
CA SER A 88 -4.36 13.52 18.09
C SER A 88 -5.21 12.25 18.04
N ALA A 89 -4.99 11.40 17.05
CA ALA A 89 -5.67 10.12 16.92
C ALA A 89 -5.39 9.20 18.12
N ALA A 90 -4.14 9.09 18.52
CA ALA A 90 -3.71 8.28 19.67
C ALA A 90 -4.39 8.74 20.97
N LEU A 91 -4.43 10.03 21.23
CA LEU A 91 -5.07 10.60 22.41
C LEU A 91 -6.57 10.39 22.42
N LEU A 92 -7.27 10.59 21.29
CA LEU A 92 -8.69 10.35 21.17
C LEU A 92 -9.04 8.88 21.42
N MET A 93 -8.31 7.97 20.83
CA MET A 93 -8.56 6.54 21.00
C MET A 93 -8.20 6.04 22.40
N ALA A 94 -7.09 6.50 22.97
CA ALA A 94 -6.66 6.11 24.30
C ALA A 94 -7.61 6.63 25.40
N CYS A 95 -8.19 7.81 25.22
CA CYS A 95 -9.09 8.44 26.19
C CYS A 95 -10.57 8.08 25.99
N SER A 96 -10.92 7.34 24.94
CA SER A 96 -12.33 7.02 24.59
C SER A 96 -13.05 6.26 25.69
N LEU A 97 -12.41 5.30 26.33
CA LEU A 97 -12.98 4.51 27.42
C LEU A 97 -13.24 5.35 28.66
N GLN A 98 -12.30 6.20 29.04
CA GLN A 98 -12.43 7.08 30.21
C GLN A 98 -13.52 8.13 30.04
N ALA A 99 -13.65 8.68 28.82
CA ALA A 99 -14.69 9.64 28.48
C ALA A 99 -16.07 8.99 28.27
N GLY A 100 -16.14 7.67 28.12
CA GLY A 100 -17.36 6.92 27.89
C GLY A 100 -18.03 7.21 26.55
N ALA A 101 -17.27 7.66 25.55
CA ALA A 101 -17.76 8.05 24.23
C ALA A 101 -17.14 7.17 23.14
N PHE A 102 -17.94 6.29 22.52
CA PHE A 102 -17.46 5.42 21.44
C PHE A 102 -17.15 6.19 20.15
N GLU A 103 -17.76 7.36 19.96
CA GLU A 103 -17.48 8.24 18.84
C GLU A 103 -16.02 8.73 18.82
N MET A 104 -15.40 8.88 19.98
CA MET A 104 -13.98 9.22 20.09
C MET A 104 -13.09 8.14 19.43
N LEU A 105 -13.45 6.89 19.59
CA LEU A 105 -12.72 5.78 18.94
C LEU A 105 -12.87 5.82 17.42
N ILE A 106 -14.07 6.06 16.92
CA ILE A 106 -14.36 6.15 15.47
C ILE A 106 -13.65 7.36 14.85
N VAL A 107 -13.74 8.53 15.47
CA VAL A 107 -13.07 9.76 15.00
C VAL A 107 -11.55 9.58 15.06
N GLY A 108 -11.03 8.96 16.10
CA GLY A 108 -9.61 8.65 16.22
C GLY A 108 -9.12 7.72 15.11
N ARG A 109 -9.89 6.70 14.76
CA ARG A 109 -9.60 5.81 13.62
C ARG A 109 -9.60 6.56 12.29
N PHE A 110 -10.53 7.49 12.09
CA PHE A 110 -10.56 8.34 10.90
C PHE A 110 -9.30 9.21 10.80
N ILE A 111 -8.93 9.89 11.88
CA ILE A 111 -7.72 10.74 11.92
C ILE A 111 -6.46 9.89 11.71
N MET A 112 -6.43 8.67 12.26
CA MET A 112 -5.33 7.73 12.02
C MET A 112 -5.25 7.33 10.55
N GLY A 113 -6.38 7.16 9.88
CA GLY A 113 -6.42 6.92 8.44
C GLY A 113 -5.86 8.11 7.65
N VAL A 114 -6.18 9.34 8.02
CA VAL A 114 -5.61 10.56 7.41
C VAL A 114 -4.09 10.58 7.60
N ASP A 115 -3.60 10.28 8.78
CA ASP A 115 -2.17 10.12 9.06
C ASP A 115 -1.52 9.07 8.13
N GLY A 116 -2.11 7.90 8.04
CA GLY A 116 -1.63 6.82 7.16
C GLY A 116 -1.61 7.22 5.68
N GLY A 117 -2.65 7.88 5.20
CA GLY A 117 -2.73 8.36 3.82
C GLY A 117 -1.67 9.40 3.49
N ILE A 118 -1.46 10.35 4.36
CA ILE A 118 -0.40 11.36 4.21
C ILE A 118 0.99 10.70 4.26
N ALA A 119 1.23 9.82 5.21
CA ALA A 119 2.51 9.15 5.38
C ALA A 119 2.87 8.28 4.19
N LEU A 120 1.93 7.49 3.67
CA LEU A 120 2.13 6.62 2.51
C LEU A 120 2.43 7.38 1.21
N SER A 121 2.05 8.63 1.13
CA SER A 121 2.33 9.48 -0.03
C SER A 121 3.58 10.34 0.17
N ALA A 122 3.72 10.97 1.32
CA ALA A 122 4.81 11.91 1.59
C ALA A 122 6.16 11.21 1.83
N LEU A 123 6.17 10.09 2.56
CA LEU A 123 7.43 9.42 2.90
C LEU A 123 8.13 8.81 1.67
N PRO A 124 7.47 8.05 0.79
CA PRO A 124 8.10 7.56 -0.42
C PRO A 124 8.61 8.70 -1.33
N MET A 125 7.87 9.76 -1.42
CA MET A 125 8.27 10.95 -2.18
C MET A 125 9.55 11.58 -1.60
N TYR A 126 9.60 11.79 -0.30
CA TYR A 126 10.76 12.33 0.37
C TYR A 126 12.00 11.43 0.21
N LEU A 127 11.84 10.13 0.43
CA LEU A 127 12.93 9.16 0.27
C LEU A 127 13.43 9.09 -1.18
N ASN A 128 12.54 9.13 -2.15
CA ASN A 128 12.92 9.13 -3.56
C ASN A 128 13.70 10.38 -3.95
N GLU A 129 13.30 11.53 -3.41
CA GLU A 129 13.96 12.82 -3.71
C GLU A 129 15.32 12.99 -3.02
N ILE A 130 15.52 12.41 -1.83
CA ILE A 130 16.79 12.51 -1.10
C ILE A 130 17.79 11.40 -1.42
N SER A 131 17.35 10.31 -2.05
CA SER A 131 18.18 9.13 -2.27
C SER A 131 19.08 9.31 -3.49
N PRO A 132 20.37 8.87 -3.44
CA PRO A 132 21.19 8.68 -4.61
C PRO A 132 20.58 7.61 -5.53
N LYS A 133 20.85 7.72 -6.84
CA LYS A 133 20.31 6.77 -7.84
C LYS A 133 20.64 5.31 -7.52
N GLU A 134 21.82 5.05 -6.96
CA GLU A 134 22.35 3.72 -6.68
C GLU A 134 21.53 2.96 -5.63
N ILE A 135 20.94 3.67 -4.65
CA ILE A 135 20.21 3.06 -3.54
C ILE A 135 18.71 3.41 -3.54
N ARG A 136 18.23 4.14 -4.54
CA ARG A 136 16.83 4.61 -4.62
C ARG A 136 15.82 3.46 -4.55
N GLY A 137 16.08 2.39 -5.28
CA GLY A 137 15.23 1.19 -5.26
C GLY A 137 15.19 0.52 -3.89
N SER A 138 16.33 0.38 -3.25
CA SER A 138 16.44 -0.22 -1.91
C SER A 138 15.73 0.62 -0.85
N LEU A 139 15.87 1.94 -0.89
CA LEU A 139 15.16 2.84 0.03
C LEU A 139 13.64 2.83 -0.21
N GLY A 140 13.20 2.67 -1.45
CA GLY A 140 11.77 2.48 -1.76
C GLY A 140 11.19 1.21 -1.11
N GLN A 141 11.95 0.12 -1.08
CA GLN A 141 11.53 -1.13 -0.43
C GLN A 141 11.48 -1.02 1.10
N VAL A 142 12.28 -0.16 1.70
CA VAL A 142 12.29 0.06 3.16
C VAL A 142 10.90 0.46 3.67
N THR A 143 10.15 1.28 2.95
CA THR A 143 8.78 1.65 3.32
C THR A 143 7.87 0.43 3.45
N ALA A 144 7.88 -0.45 2.46
CA ALA A 144 7.06 -1.68 2.48
C ALA A 144 7.46 -2.61 3.64
N ILE A 145 8.74 -2.79 3.88
CA ILE A 145 9.27 -3.63 4.97
C ILE A 145 8.83 -3.06 6.33
N PHE A 146 8.93 -1.74 6.54
CA PHE A 146 8.51 -1.12 7.80
C PHE A 146 7.00 -1.15 8.03
N ILE A 147 6.18 -1.13 6.98
CA ILE A 147 4.73 -1.36 7.10
C ILE A 147 4.48 -2.77 7.67
N CYS A 148 5.16 -3.78 7.14
CA CYS A 148 5.06 -5.16 7.64
C CYS A 148 5.56 -5.28 9.10
N VAL A 149 6.65 -4.63 9.43
CA VAL A 149 7.18 -4.56 10.81
C VAL A 149 6.17 -3.89 11.74
N GLY A 150 5.51 -2.82 11.29
CA GLY A 150 4.46 -2.14 12.07
C GLY A 150 3.27 -3.04 12.38
N VAL A 151 2.82 -3.82 11.41
CA VAL A 151 1.76 -4.83 11.61
C VAL A 151 2.20 -5.87 12.65
N PHE A 152 3.40 -6.38 12.52
CA PHE A 152 3.96 -7.36 13.46
C PHE A 152 4.06 -6.80 14.89
N VAL A 153 4.58 -5.60 15.06
CA VAL A 153 4.68 -4.92 16.37
C VAL A 153 3.30 -4.68 16.97
N GLY A 154 2.33 -4.25 16.16
CA GLY A 154 0.94 -4.08 16.60
C GLY A 154 0.33 -5.39 17.12
N GLN A 155 0.54 -6.48 16.42
CA GLN A 155 0.09 -7.79 16.84
C GLN A 155 0.80 -8.27 18.12
N LEU A 156 2.09 -8.01 18.23
CA LEU A 156 2.89 -8.33 19.42
C LEU A 156 2.37 -7.61 20.67
N LEU A 157 2.13 -6.30 20.56
CA LEU A 157 1.62 -5.49 21.66
C LEU A 157 0.16 -5.84 22.00
N GLY A 158 -0.59 -6.37 21.07
CA GLY A 158 -1.95 -6.88 21.28
C GLY A 158 -2.04 -8.21 22.01
N LEU A 159 -0.92 -8.85 22.38
CA LEU A 159 -0.93 -10.07 23.17
C LEU A 159 -1.54 -9.83 24.56
N PRO A 160 -2.28 -10.81 25.11
CA PRO A 160 -2.91 -10.67 26.44
C PRO A 160 -1.94 -10.38 27.58
N GLU A 161 -0.69 -10.80 27.46
CA GLU A 161 0.35 -10.54 28.46
C GLU A 161 0.87 -9.08 28.43
N LEU A 162 0.63 -8.37 27.33
CA LEU A 162 1.07 -6.98 27.15
C LEU A 162 -0.10 -6.01 27.28
N LEU A 163 -0.66 -5.54 26.18
CA LEU A 163 -1.71 -4.53 26.16
C LEU A 163 -3.10 -5.08 25.77
N GLY A 164 -3.21 -6.37 25.49
CA GLY A 164 -4.46 -7.02 25.09
C GLY A 164 -5.38 -7.40 26.26
N LYS A 165 -5.43 -6.60 27.33
CA LYS A 165 -6.27 -6.80 28.52
C LYS A 165 -7.45 -5.83 28.51
N GLU A 166 -8.51 -6.16 29.25
CA GLU A 166 -9.69 -5.31 29.41
C GLU A 166 -9.36 -3.90 29.92
N SER A 167 -8.42 -3.79 30.85
CA SER A 167 -8.00 -2.50 31.43
C SER A 167 -7.02 -1.73 30.56
N THR A 168 -6.33 -2.38 29.61
CA THR A 168 -5.19 -1.82 28.87
C THR A 168 -5.42 -1.67 27.37
N TRP A 169 -6.52 -2.17 26.82
CA TRP A 169 -6.77 -2.09 25.38
C TRP A 169 -6.80 -0.66 24.82
N PRO A 170 -7.26 0.40 25.53
CA PRO A 170 -7.17 1.75 25.00
C PRO A 170 -5.72 2.22 24.80
N TYR A 171 -4.79 1.78 25.64
CA TYR A 171 -3.39 2.12 25.52
C TYR A 171 -2.70 1.47 24.31
N LEU A 172 -3.27 0.37 23.81
CA LEU A 172 -2.81 -0.23 22.55
C LEU A 172 -2.91 0.76 21.39
N PHE A 173 -4.02 1.50 21.31
CA PHE A 173 -4.15 2.59 20.33
C PHE A 173 -3.26 3.79 20.67
N GLY A 174 -3.00 4.03 21.95
CA GLY A 174 -2.13 5.12 22.41
C GLY A 174 -0.65 4.93 22.08
N VAL A 175 -0.20 3.71 21.86
CA VAL A 175 1.20 3.38 21.49
C VAL A 175 1.61 4.06 20.16
N ILE A 176 0.69 4.38 19.31
CA ILE A 176 0.93 5.12 18.05
C ILE A 176 1.64 6.46 18.29
N ALA A 177 1.43 7.09 19.45
CA ALA A 177 2.08 8.33 19.81
C ALA A 177 3.61 8.19 19.97
N VAL A 178 4.13 7.00 20.30
CA VAL A 178 5.56 6.78 20.53
C VAL A 178 6.40 7.00 19.27
N PRO A 179 6.11 6.36 18.12
CA PRO A 179 6.81 6.66 16.87
C PRO A 179 6.66 8.12 16.44
N ALA A 180 5.47 8.71 16.64
CA ALA A 180 5.22 10.11 16.31
C ALA A 180 6.10 11.08 17.12
N LEU A 181 6.26 10.84 18.41
CA LEU A 181 7.15 11.62 19.26
C LEU A 181 8.61 11.46 18.86
N VAL A 182 9.06 10.26 18.54
CA VAL A 182 10.41 10.00 18.03
C VAL A 182 10.65 10.77 16.73
N GLN A 183 9.70 10.80 15.83
CA GLN A 183 9.81 11.57 14.59
C GLN A 183 9.85 13.08 14.85
N LEU A 184 9.04 13.60 15.75
CA LEU A 184 9.06 15.02 16.12
C LEU A 184 10.42 15.46 16.67
N VAL A 185 11.15 14.57 17.33
CA VAL A 185 12.49 14.85 17.85
C VAL A 185 13.56 14.75 16.78
N THR A 186 13.44 13.79 15.86
CA THR A 186 14.50 13.44 14.88
C THR A 186 14.38 14.17 13.55
N LEU A 187 13.17 14.36 13.03
CA LEU A 187 12.95 14.98 11.71
C LEU A 187 13.46 16.42 11.59
N PRO A 188 13.38 17.30 12.61
CA PRO A 188 13.91 18.66 12.51
C PRO A 188 15.40 18.74 12.19
N PHE A 189 16.17 17.70 12.53
CA PHE A 189 17.60 17.63 12.25
C PHE A 189 17.93 17.21 10.81
N LEU A 190 16.94 16.70 10.07
CA LEU A 190 17.11 16.31 8.67
C LEU A 190 16.85 17.51 7.75
N PRO A 191 17.62 17.67 6.65
CA PRO A 191 17.35 18.70 5.66
C PRO A 191 16.06 18.43 4.90
N GLU A 192 15.46 19.50 4.32
CA GLU A 192 14.35 19.40 3.40
C GLU A 192 14.79 18.77 2.07
N SER A 193 13.83 18.27 1.28
CA SER A 193 14.09 17.75 -0.06
C SER A 193 14.77 18.78 -0.94
N PRO A 194 15.96 18.47 -1.51
CA PRO A 194 16.64 19.38 -2.41
C PRO A 194 15.83 19.73 -3.66
N ARG A 195 15.08 18.79 -4.20
CA ARG A 195 14.22 18.99 -5.37
C ARG A 195 13.08 19.96 -5.08
N TYR A 196 12.48 19.86 -3.92
CA TYR A 196 11.45 20.80 -3.46
C TYR A 196 12.01 22.22 -3.32
N LEU A 197 13.20 22.36 -2.72
CA LEU A 197 13.85 23.65 -2.55
C LEU A 197 14.21 24.30 -3.88
N LEU A 198 14.65 23.52 -4.87
CA LEU A 198 14.98 24.04 -6.21
C LEU A 198 13.74 24.39 -7.03
N PHE A 199 12.73 23.51 -7.05
CA PHE A 199 11.61 23.62 -7.97
C PHE A 199 10.51 24.56 -7.48
N GLU A 200 10.16 24.48 -6.22
CA GLU A 200 9.02 25.21 -5.66
C GLU A 200 9.43 26.44 -4.86
N LYS A 201 10.52 26.36 -4.11
CA LYS A 201 11.04 27.49 -3.31
C LYS A 201 12.09 28.31 -4.04
N HIS A 202 12.67 27.82 -5.11
CA HIS A 202 13.76 28.48 -5.86
C HIS A 202 14.97 28.86 -4.97
N ASP A 203 15.20 28.08 -3.92
CA ASP A 203 16.32 28.25 -3.00
C ASP A 203 17.48 27.33 -3.38
N GLN A 204 18.35 27.83 -4.26
CA GLN A 204 19.49 27.07 -4.73
C GLN A 204 20.52 26.83 -3.63
N ALA A 205 20.78 27.80 -2.78
CA ALA A 205 21.74 27.67 -1.66
C ALA A 205 21.29 26.62 -0.64
N GLY A 206 20.01 26.63 -0.28
CA GLY A 206 19.44 25.62 0.61
C GLY A 206 19.45 24.21 -0.01
N ALA A 207 19.18 24.10 -1.31
CA ALA A 207 19.24 22.84 -2.03
C ALA A 207 20.67 22.28 -2.10
N GLU A 208 21.67 23.09 -2.37
CA GLU A 208 23.07 22.68 -2.35
C GLU A 208 23.51 22.19 -0.95
N LYS A 209 23.10 22.89 0.09
CA LYS A 209 23.36 22.46 1.48
C LYS A 209 22.71 21.13 1.78
N ALA A 210 21.47 20.90 1.36
CA ALA A 210 20.77 19.64 1.52
C ALA A 210 21.45 18.49 0.78
N PHE A 211 21.88 18.70 -0.46
CA PHE A 211 22.65 17.71 -1.23
C PHE A 211 23.97 17.36 -0.57
N ARG A 212 24.70 18.34 -0.07
CA ARG A 212 25.95 18.09 0.68
C ARG A 212 25.73 17.24 1.91
N THR A 213 24.67 17.51 2.64
CA THR A 213 24.32 16.72 3.85
C THR A 213 23.95 15.29 3.52
N PHE A 214 23.09 15.07 2.51
CA PHE A 214 22.62 13.73 2.16
C PHE A 214 23.66 12.88 1.42
N LEU A 215 24.47 13.49 0.55
CA LEU A 215 25.46 12.78 -0.24
C LEU A 215 26.83 12.69 0.43
N GLY A 216 27.09 13.52 1.43
CA GLY A 216 28.38 13.59 2.09
C GLY A 216 29.52 14.12 1.21
N LYS A 217 29.19 14.85 0.14
CA LYS A 217 30.13 15.47 -0.80
C LYS A 217 30.11 16.99 -0.63
N GLU A 218 31.26 17.63 -0.84
CA GLU A 218 31.32 19.09 -0.84
C GLU A 218 30.90 19.70 -2.19
N ASP A 219 31.27 19.04 -3.28
CA ASP A 219 30.90 19.48 -4.64
C ASP A 219 29.64 18.74 -5.11
N VAL A 220 28.54 19.47 -5.18
CA VAL A 220 27.22 19.00 -5.61
C VAL A 220 26.70 19.72 -6.87
N SER A 221 27.57 20.41 -7.56
CA SER A 221 27.20 21.19 -8.76
C SER A 221 26.60 20.33 -9.85
N ARG A 222 27.10 19.11 -10.06
CA ARG A 222 26.59 18.16 -11.03
C ARG A 222 25.15 17.73 -10.71
N GLU A 223 24.87 17.42 -9.45
CA GLU A 223 23.54 16.99 -8.97
C GLU A 223 22.53 18.14 -9.12
N VAL A 224 22.95 19.37 -8.81
CA VAL A 224 22.11 20.57 -8.99
C VAL A 224 21.82 20.82 -10.45
N GLU A 225 22.80 20.69 -11.34
CA GLU A 225 22.62 20.85 -12.78
C GLU A 225 21.68 19.78 -13.37
N GLU A 226 21.81 18.51 -12.97
CA GLU A 226 20.93 17.43 -13.39
C GLU A 226 19.47 17.72 -12.99
N VAL A 227 19.24 18.17 -11.77
CA VAL A 227 17.90 18.49 -11.27
C VAL A 227 17.32 19.72 -11.96
N LEU A 228 18.11 20.73 -12.22
CA LEU A 228 17.68 21.93 -12.98
C LEU A 228 17.34 21.59 -14.43
N ALA A 229 18.11 20.72 -15.07
CA ALA A 229 17.83 20.26 -16.43
C ALA A 229 16.50 19.49 -16.49
N GLU A 230 16.26 18.62 -15.53
CA GLU A 230 14.98 17.91 -15.37
C GLU A 230 13.79 18.88 -15.15
N SER A 231 14.00 19.93 -14.37
CA SER A 231 13.01 20.99 -14.16
C SER A 231 12.63 21.73 -15.43
N HIS A 232 13.63 22.06 -16.27
CA HIS A 232 13.38 22.72 -17.56
C HIS A 232 12.58 21.83 -18.52
N LEU A 233 12.86 20.54 -18.55
CA LEU A 233 12.08 19.58 -19.32
C LEU A 233 10.63 19.49 -18.85
N GLN A 234 10.39 19.48 -17.54
CA GLN A 234 9.04 19.40 -16.96
C GLN A 234 8.21 20.67 -17.15
N ARG A 235 8.82 21.86 -17.22
CA ARG A 235 8.11 23.13 -17.49
C ARG A 235 7.45 23.16 -18.85
N ASN A 236 8.00 22.49 -19.83
CA ASN A 236 7.49 22.45 -21.19
C ASN A 236 6.45 21.35 -21.41
N ILE A 237 6.18 20.52 -20.40
CA ILE A 237 5.24 19.40 -20.47
C ILE A 237 3.96 19.77 -19.73
N HIS A 238 2.82 19.71 -20.44
CA HIS A 238 1.50 19.89 -19.85
C HIS A 238 1.15 18.69 -18.96
N LEU A 239 0.86 18.94 -17.65
CA LEU A 239 0.39 17.92 -16.74
C LEU A 239 -1.07 17.58 -17.06
N VAL A 240 -1.33 16.29 -17.26
CA VAL A 240 -2.67 15.76 -17.52
C VAL A 240 -3.48 15.74 -16.22
N SER A 241 -4.71 16.27 -16.26
CA SER A 241 -5.65 16.16 -15.13
C SER A 241 -6.27 14.77 -15.06
N VAL A 242 -6.84 14.42 -13.91
CA VAL A 242 -7.55 13.13 -13.74
C VAL A 242 -8.67 12.97 -14.75
N LEU A 243 -9.44 14.02 -15.00
CA LEU A 243 -10.57 13.98 -15.94
C LEU A 243 -10.10 13.79 -17.38
N GLU A 244 -9.03 14.45 -17.78
CA GLU A 244 -8.39 14.27 -19.10
C GLU A 244 -7.90 12.82 -19.27
N LEU A 245 -7.24 12.27 -18.25
CA LEU A 245 -6.76 10.89 -18.27
C LEU A 245 -7.89 9.90 -18.45
N LEU A 246 -9.00 10.07 -17.72
CA LEU A 246 -10.16 9.18 -17.82
C LEU A 246 -10.89 9.28 -19.16
N ARG A 247 -10.85 10.43 -19.80
CA ARG A 247 -11.48 10.66 -21.11
C ARG A 247 -10.61 10.28 -22.30
N SER A 248 -9.30 10.13 -22.11
CA SER A 248 -8.37 9.83 -23.20
C SER A 248 -8.59 8.44 -23.76
N PRO A 249 -8.89 8.29 -25.08
CA PRO A 249 -9.03 6.98 -25.69
C PRO A 249 -7.71 6.24 -25.88
N PHE A 250 -6.58 6.95 -25.85
CA PHE A 250 -5.24 6.40 -26.08
C PHE A 250 -4.71 5.56 -24.92
N VAL A 251 -5.21 5.81 -23.71
CA VAL A 251 -4.80 5.14 -22.47
C VAL A 251 -5.96 4.42 -21.78
N ARG A 252 -7.06 4.20 -22.49
CA ARG A 252 -8.28 3.61 -21.92
C ARG A 252 -8.01 2.27 -21.22
N TRP A 253 -7.34 1.37 -21.90
CA TRP A 253 -7.09 0.03 -21.35
C TRP A 253 -6.00 0.04 -20.27
N GLN A 254 -5.04 0.96 -20.33
CA GLN A 254 -4.10 1.16 -19.23
C GLN A 254 -4.84 1.60 -17.96
N VAL A 255 -5.75 2.55 -18.06
CA VAL A 255 -6.59 3.02 -16.94
C VAL A 255 -7.48 1.89 -16.42
N ILE A 256 -8.15 1.15 -17.30
CA ILE A 256 -9.00 0.01 -16.92
C ILE A 256 -8.16 -1.05 -16.20
N THR A 257 -6.97 -1.36 -16.69
CA THR A 257 -6.07 -2.34 -16.07
C THR A 257 -5.60 -1.88 -14.69
N VAL A 258 -5.29 -0.62 -14.51
CA VAL A 258 -4.95 -0.05 -13.20
C VAL A 258 -6.13 -0.15 -12.23
N VAL A 259 -7.33 0.21 -12.66
CA VAL A 259 -8.55 0.11 -11.83
C VAL A 259 -8.82 -1.34 -11.43
N VAL A 260 -8.77 -2.27 -12.37
CA VAL A 260 -8.98 -3.70 -12.10
C VAL A 260 -7.89 -4.25 -11.17
N THR A 261 -6.64 -3.88 -11.38
CA THR A 261 -5.52 -4.33 -10.55
C THR A 261 -5.66 -3.85 -9.11
N MET A 262 -5.98 -2.57 -8.92
CA MET A 262 -6.18 -2.00 -7.58
C MET A 262 -7.43 -2.55 -6.89
N ALA A 263 -8.52 -2.73 -7.61
CA ALA A 263 -9.73 -3.36 -7.09
C ALA A 263 -9.44 -4.81 -6.68
N SER A 264 -8.77 -5.58 -7.51
CA SER A 264 -8.37 -6.96 -7.18
C SER A 264 -7.41 -7.02 -6.00
N TYR A 265 -6.48 -6.08 -5.92
CA TYR A 265 -5.53 -5.94 -4.82
C TYR A 265 -6.25 -5.80 -3.46
N GLN A 266 -7.29 -5.01 -3.38
CA GLN A 266 -8.03 -4.77 -2.15
C GLN A 266 -9.19 -5.76 -1.93
N LEU A 267 -9.91 -6.13 -3.00
CA LEU A 267 -11.07 -7.02 -2.92
C LEU A 267 -10.70 -8.51 -2.84
N CYS A 268 -9.42 -8.86 -2.93
CA CYS A 268 -8.96 -10.25 -2.88
C CYS A 268 -9.20 -10.94 -1.53
N GLY A 269 -9.61 -10.20 -0.52
CA GLY A 269 -9.92 -10.73 0.81
C GLY A 269 -8.80 -10.63 1.84
N LEU A 270 -7.61 -10.15 1.48
CA LEU A 270 -6.52 -9.99 2.44
C LEU A 270 -6.86 -8.99 3.55
N ASN A 271 -7.49 -7.88 3.20
CA ASN A 271 -7.93 -6.89 4.19
C ASN A 271 -8.99 -7.46 5.14
N ALA A 272 -9.87 -8.31 4.66
CA ALA A 272 -10.80 -9.04 5.50
C ALA A 272 -10.06 -9.95 6.50
N ILE A 273 -9.02 -10.63 6.07
CA ILE A 273 -8.15 -11.43 6.94
C ILE A 273 -7.49 -10.52 7.99
N TRP A 274 -6.88 -9.39 7.58
CA TRP A 274 -6.21 -8.47 8.50
C TRP A 274 -7.15 -7.85 9.53
N PHE A 275 -8.32 -7.40 9.11
CA PHE A 275 -9.26 -6.71 10.00
C PHE A 275 -9.97 -7.69 10.96
N TYR A 276 -10.19 -8.92 10.53
CA TYR A 276 -11.00 -9.91 11.26
C TYR A 276 -10.27 -11.22 11.54
N THR A 277 -8.94 -11.19 11.62
CA THR A 277 -8.08 -12.36 11.80
C THR A 277 -8.50 -13.20 13.00
N ASN A 278 -8.72 -12.59 14.15
CA ASN A 278 -9.11 -13.31 15.36
C ASN A 278 -10.46 -14.01 15.20
N SER A 279 -11.42 -13.36 14.57
CA SER A 279 -12.73 -13.93 14.27
C SER A 279 -12.63 -15.14 13.34
N ILE A 280 -11.79 -15.05 12.32
CA ILE A 280 -11.56 -16.15 11.36
C ILE A 280 -10.92 -17.35 12.06
N PHE A 281 -9.91 -17.13 12.87
CA PHE A 281 -9.25 -18.21 13.63
C PHE A 281 -10.19 -18.84 14.67
N GLY A 282 -11.05 -18.06 15.30
CA GLY A 282 -12.07 -18.56 16.21
C GLY A 282 -13.03 -19.52 15.50
N LYS A 283 -13.50 -19.17 14.31
CA LYS A 283 -14.35 -20.04 13.47
C LYS A 283 -13.64 -21.29 12.95
N ALA A 284 -12.33 -21.20 12.73
CA ALA A 284 -11.50 -22.34 12.34
C ALA A 284 -11.34 -23.38 13.45
N GLY A 285 -11.87 -23.13 14.64
CA GLY A 285 -11.80 -24.08 15.77
C GLY A 285 -10.48 -24.04 16.54
N VAL A 286 -9.68 -23.00 16.37
CA VAL A 286 -8.44 -22.80 17.12
C VAL A 286 -8.76 -22.55 18.59
N PRO A 287 -8.04 -23.18 19.56
CA PRO A 287 -8.21 -22.88 20.96
C PRO A 287 -8.01 -21.37 21.23
N PRO A 288 -8.92 -20.73 22.01
CA PRO A 288 -8.86 -19.28 22.24
C PRO A 288 -7.53 -18.76 22.79
N GLU A 289 -6.87 -19.58 23.59
CA GLU A 289 -5.58 -19.26 24.22
C GLU A 289 -4.45 -19.11 23.21
N LYS A 290 -4.53 -19.81 22.05
CA LYS A 290 -3.50 -19.84 21.02
C LYS A 290 -3.70 -18.79 19.92
N ILE A 291 -4.90 -18.21 19.79
CA ILE A 291 -5.24 -17.29 18.71
C ILE A 291 -4.30 -16.08 18.64
N PRO A 292 -3.98 -15.36 19.74
CA PRO A 292 -3.06 -14.21 19.66
C PRO A 292 -1.68 -14.58 19.13
N TYR A 293 -1.16 -15.76 19.48
CA TYR A 293 0.17 -16.21 19.02
C TYR A 293 0.18 -16.62 17.55
N ILE A 294 -0.91 -17.23 17.08
CA ILE A 294 -1.08 -17.58 15.67
C ILE A 294 -1.24 -16.32 14.83
N THR A 295 -2.01 -15.35 15.31
CA THR A 295 -2.12 -14.03 14.68
C THR A 295 -0.76 -13.34 14.59
N LEU A 296 0.08 -13.43 15.61
CA LEU A 296 1.44 -12.93 15.59
C LEU A 296 2.29 -13.57 14.48
N SER A 297 2.13 -14.87 14.23
CA SER A 297 2.84 -15.57 13.16
C SER A 297 2.49 -15.04 11.77
N THR A 298 1.29 -14.50 11.56
CA THR A 298 0.89 -13.90 10.28
C THR A 298 1.76 -12.71 9.90
N GLY A 299 2.10 -11.85 10.87
CA GLY A 299 3.00 -10.72 10.65
C GLY A 299 4.42 -11.15 10.28
N GLY A 300 4.92 -12.23 10.89
CA GLY A 300 6.22 -12.82 10.54
C GLY A 300 6.26 -13.36 9.11
N ILE A 301 5.24 -14.09 8.71
CA ILE A 301 5.10 -14.62 7.33
C ILE A 301 4.97 -13.50 6.32
N GLU A 302 4.19 -12.46 6.62
CA GLU A 302 4.06 -11.28 5.76
C GLU A 302 5.42 -10.62 5.50
N THR A 303 6.20 -10.38 6.54
CA THR A 303 7.52 -9.76 6.45
C THR A 303 8.47 -10.61 5.61
N LEU A 304 8.54 -11.92 5.85
CA LEU A 304 9.37 -12.84 5.08
C LEU A 304 8.97 -12.89 3.60
N ALA A 305 7.69 -12.93 3.30
CA ALA A 305 7.17 -12.94 1.94
C ALA A 305 7.45 -11.62 1.20
N ALA A 306 7.36 -10.48 1.88
CA ALA A 306 7.70 -9.18 1.31
C ALA A 306 9.19 -9.08 0.96
N ILE A 307 10.07 -9.59 1.80
CA ILE A 307 11.52 -9.68 1.52
C ILE A 307 11.78 -10.58 0.31
N PHE A 308 11.13 -11.73 0.26
CA PHE A 308 11.24 -12.66 -0.88
C PHE A 308 10.79 -12.01 -2.19
N SER A 309 9.67 -11.30 -2.18
CA SER A 309 9.17 -10.56 -3.35
C SER A 309 10.18 -9.54 -3.84
N GLY A 310 10.77 -8.77 -2.94
CA GLY A 310 11.82 -7.80 -3.29
C GLY A 310 13.05 -8.42 -3.94
N LEU A 311 13.40 -9.67 -3.57
CA LEU A 311 14.54 -10.38 -4.14
C LEU A 311 14.27 -10.98 -5.52
N VAL A 312 13.04 -11.38 -5.82
CA VAL A 312 12.71 -12.14 -7.05
C VAL A 312 12.01 -11.33 -8.13
N ILE A 313 11.48 -10.15 -7.83
CA ILE A 313 10.70 -9.35 -8.77
C ILE A 313 11.49 -8.98 -10.03
N GLU A 314 12.77 -8.69 -9.89
CA GLU A 314 13.63 -8.32 -11.01
C GLU A 314 14.02 -9.51 -11.89
N ARG A 315 13.91 -10.74 -11.36
CA ARG A 315 14.20 -11.96 -12.10
C ARG A 315 12.97 -12.53 -12.81
N LEU A 316 11.84 -12.61 -12.10
CA LEU A 316 10.61 -13.25 -12.60
C LEU A 316 9.72 -12.29 -13.39
N GLY A 317 9.82 -10.97 -13.15
CA GLY A 317 8.95 -9.99 -13.75
C GLY A 317 7.63 -9.80 -12.99
N ARG A 318 6.74 -8.98 -13.54
CA ARG A 318 5.52 -8.56 -12.84
C ARG A 318 4.34 -9.49 -13.13
N ARG A 319 4.16 -9.88 -14.37
CA ARG A 319 3.03 -10.70 -14.81
C ARG A 319 3.00 -12.08 -14.15
N PRO A 320 4.09 -12.89 -14.15
CA PRO A 320 4.07 -14.19 -13.50
C PRO A 320 3.80 -14.13 -11.99
N LEU A 321 4.37 -13.16 -11.29
CA LEU A 321 4.17 -12.98 -9.86
C LEU A 321 2.73 -12.58 -9.53
N LEU A 322 2.15 -11.66 -10.30
CA LEU A 322 0.78 -11.20 -10.09
C LEU A 322 -0.23 -12.31 -10.37
N MET A 323 -0.11 -12.97 -11.50
CA MET A 323 -0.98 -14.09 -11.87
C MET A 323 -0.84 -15.27 -10.90
N GLY A 324 0.40 -15.65 -10.60
CA GLY A 324 0.68 -16.74 -9.67
C GLY A 324 0.20 -16.45 -8.26
N GLY A 325 0.40 -15.24 -7.77
CA GLY A 325 -0.08 -14.81 -6.46
C GLY A 325 -1.60 -14.90 -6.34
N PHE A 326 -2.35 -14.33 -7.28
CA PHE A 326 -3.80 -14.41 -7.28
C PHE A 326 -4.33 -15.82 -7.51
N GLY A 327 -3.69 -16.59 -8.37
CA GLY A 327 -4.04 -17.99 -8.61
C GLY A 327 -3.88 -18.86 -7.36
N LEU A 328 -2.77 -18.72 -6.65
CA LEU A 328 -2.52 -19.41 -5.39
C LEU A 328 -3.48 -18.95 -4.29
N MET A 329 -3.79 -17.67 -4.22
CA MET A 329 -4.80 -17.16 -3.28
C MET A 329 -6.17 -17.80 -3.53
N ALA A 330 -6.60 -17.87 -4.79
CA ALA A 330 -7.86 -18.53 -5.15
C ALA A 330 -7.89 -20.01 -4.72
N LEU A 331 -6.81 -20.73 -4.98
CA LEU A 331 -6.67 -22.13 -4.57
C LEU A 331 -6.75 -22.28 -3.05
N PHE A 332 -6.01 -21.49 -2.29
CA PHE A 332 -5.99 -21.60 -0.83
C PHE A 332 -7.29 -21.10 -0.18
N PHE A 333 -7.99 -20.13 -0.75
CA PHE A 333 -9.33 -19.77 -0.30
C PHE A 333 -10.33 -20.93 -0.52
N GLY A 334 -10.25 -21.63 -1.63
CA GLY A 334 -11.05 -22.83 -1.89
C GLY A 334 -10.76 -23.94 -0.86
N ILE A 335 -9.47 -24.23 -0.61
CA ILE A 335 -9.05 -25.21 0.40
C ILE A 335 -9.49 -24.76 1.81
N LEU A 336 -9.38 -23.49 2.14
CA LEU A 336 -9.83 -22.94 3.41
C LEU A 336 -11.34 -23.15 3.61
N THR A 337 -12.14 -22.93 2.58
CA THR A 337 -13.59 -23.19 2.64
C THR A 337 -13.88 -24.64 2.95
N VAL A 338 -13.20 -25.58 2.29
CA VAL A 338 -13.33 -27.01 2.53
C VAL A 338 -12.92 -27.37 3.96
N THR A 339 -11.80 -26.86 4.44
CA THR A 339 -11.31 -27.16 5.80
C THR A 339 -12.23 -26.60 6.87
N LEU A 340 -12.77 -25.40 6.70
CA LEU A 340 -13.74 -24.82 7.64
C LEU A 340 -15.07 -25.59 7.66
N THR A 341 -15.49 -26.13 6.52
CA THR A 341 -16.69 -26.96 6.46
C THR A 341 -16.51 -28.31 7.16
N LEU A 342 -15.31 -28.89 7.08
CA LEU A 342 -15.00 -30.22 7.61
C LEU A 342 -14.27 -30.21 8.95
N GLN A 343 -14.18 -29.06 9.62
CA GLN A 343 -13.34 -28.88 10.83
C GLN A 343 -13.66 -29.84 11.98
N ASP A 344 -14.90 -30.33 12.10
CA ASP A 344 -15.33 -31.21 13.16
C ASP A 344 -15.01 -32.70 12.90
N HIS A 345 -14.56 -33.04 11.70
CA HIS A 345 -14.33 -34.43 11.30
C HIS A 345 -13.00 -35.00 11.80
N ALA A 346 -11.99 -34.16 12.05
CA ALA A 346 -10.72 -34.59 12.58
C ALA A 346 -10.03 -33.46 13.39
N PRO A 347 -9.22 -33.76 14.42
CA PRO A 347 -8.60 -32.75 15.25
C PRO A 347 -7.46 -31.97 14.55
N TRP A 348 -6.93 -32.44 13.41
CA TRP A 348 -5.86 -31.79 12.66
C TRP A 348 -6.36 -30.77 11.62
N ILE A 349 -7.64 -30.79 11.25
CA ILE A 349 -8.21 -29.92 10.21
C ILE A 349 -8.12 -28.43 10.59
N PRO A 350 -8.39 -27.97 11.84
CA PRO A 350 -8.18 -26.58 12.22
C PRO A 350 -6.77 -26.06 11.96
N TYR A 351 -5.76 -26.88 12.15
CA TYR A 351 -4.37 -26.53 11.86
C TYR A 351 -4.11 -26.38 10.36
N LEU A 352 -4.77 -27.17 9.53
CA LEU A 352 -4.73 -27.02 8.08
C LEU A 352 -5.37 -25.68 7.63
N SER A 353 -6.46 -25.25 8.29
CA SER A 353 -7.05 -23.93 8.07
C SER A 353 -6.06 -22.80 8.39
N ILE A 354 -5.30 -22.90 9.47
CA ILE A 354 -4.24 -21.95 9.82
C ILE A 354 -3.17 -21.90 8.72
N VAL A 355 -2.72 -23.05 8.26
CA VAL A 355 -1.73 -23.14 7.16
C VAL A 355 -2.27 -22.49 5.88
N CYS A 356 -3.55 -22.69 5.56
CA CYS A 356 -4.18 -22.03 4.40
C CYS A 356 -4.18 -20.51 4.52
N ILE A 357 -4.50 -19.97 5.69
CA ILE A 357 -4.50 -18.52 5.94
C ILE A 357 -3.07 -17.96 5.81
N LEU A 358 -2.09 -18.62 6.38
CA LEU A 358 -0.68 -18.23 6.24
C LEU A 358 -0.22 -18.29 4.79
N ALA A 359 -0.64 -19.31 4.03
CA ALA A 359 -0.33 -19.46 2.62
C ALA A 359 -0.99 -18.37 1.76
N ILE A 360 -2.20 -17.95 2.07
CA ILE A 360 -2.89 -16.82 1.42
C ILE A 360 -2.09 -15.53 1.64
N ILE A 361 -1.68 -15.25 2.87
CA ILE A 361 -0.88 -14.07 3.21
C ILE A 361 0.47 -14.09 2.48
N ALA A 362 1.16 -15.22 2.49
CA ALA A 362 2.43 -15.39 1.79
C ALA A 362 2.30 -15.21 0.28
N SER A 363 1.26 -15.77 -0.34
CA SER A 363 0.98 -15.63 -1.77
C SER A 363 0.71 -14.18 -2.16
N PHE A 364 -0.07 -13.46 -1.36
CA PHE A 364 -0.32 -12.04 -1.59
C PHE A 364 0.95 -11.20 -1.47
N CYS A 365 1.69 -11.35 -0.40
CA CYS A 365 2.89 -10.55 -0.15
C CYS A 365 4.05 -10.88 -1.10
N SER A 366 4.07 -12.10 -1.65
CA SER A 366 5.09 -12.51 -2.63
C SER A 366 4.90 -11.93 -4.03
N GLY A 367 3.70 -11.54 -4.39
CA GLY A 367 3.39 -11.03 -5.73
C GLY A 367 2.48 -9.79 -5.69
N PRO A 368 1.17 -9.95 -5.48
CA PRO A 368 0.19 -8.86 -5.60
C PRO A 368 0.42 -7.67 -4.66
N GLY A 369 1.20 -7.83 -3.59
CA GLY A 369 1.35 -6.83 -2.55
C GLY A 369 2.01 -5.52 -2.96
N GLY A 370 2.90 -5.53 -3.95
CA GLY A 370 3.63 -4.33 -4.38
C GLY A 370 3.53 -4.02 -5.88
N ILE A 371 3.20 -5.02 -6.67
CA ILE A 371 3.19 -4.93 -8.13
C ILE A 371 2.16 -3.91 -8.68
N PRO A 372 0.94 -3.77 -8.13
CA PRO A 372 -0.03 -2.80 -8.64
C PRO A 372 0.48 -1.36 -8.67
N PHE A 373 1.23 -0.94 -7.66
CA PHE A 373 1.83 0.39 -7.61
C PHE A 373 2.95 0.55 -8.65
N ILE A 374 3.76 -0.47 -8.83
CA ILE A 374 4.81 -0.51 -9.85
C ILE A 374 4.20 -0.40 -11.25
N LEU A 375 3.17 -1.17 -11.55
CA LEU A 375 2.49 -1.15 -12.84
C LEU A 375 1.85 0.21 -13.12
N THR A 376 1.26 0.85 -12.13
CA THR A 376 0.68 2.20 -12.27
C THR A 376 1.74 3.19 -12.76
N GLY A 377 2.95 3.13 -12.22
CA GLY A 377 4.06 3.97 -12.67
C GLY A 377 4.59 3.60 -14.07
N GLU A 378 4.59 2.31 -14.41
CA GLU A 378 5.14 1.82 -15.67
C GLU A 378 4.22 2.02 -16.89
N PHE A 379 2.90 2.04 -16.70
CA PHE A 379 1.92 2.16 -17.78
C PHE A 379 1.78 3.56 -18.37
N PHE A 380 2.15 4.59 -17.62
CA PHE A 380 1.91 5.98 -17.97
C PHE A 380 3.19 6.77 -18.13
N GLN A 381 3.14 7.76 -19.03
CA GLN A 381 4.21 8.73 -19.19
C GLN A 381 4.27 9.70 -18.02
N GLN A 382 5.42 10.37 -17.87
CA GLN A 382 5.67 11.34 -16.79
C GLN A 382 4.53 12.35 -16.58
N PRO A 383 3.94 12.99 -17.63
CA PRO A 383 2.85 13.95 -17.43
C PRO A 383 1.54 13.33 -16.91
N GLN A 384 1.34 12.04 -17.15
CA GLN A 384 0.11 11.31 -16.80
C GLN A 384 0.19 10.63 -15.42
N ARG A 385 1.39 10.39 -14.92
CA ARG A 385 1.61 9.63 -13.68
C ARG A 385 0.90 10.20 -12.45
N PRO A 386 0.94 11.51 -12.16
CA PRO A 386 0.24 12.02 -10.99
C PRO A 386 -1.26 11.74 -11.01
N ALA A 387 -1.92 11.91 -12.16
CA ALA A 387 -3.33 11.60 -12.33
C ALA A 387 -3.61 10.10 -12.19
N ALA A 388 -2.75 9.26 -12.76
CA ALA A 388 -2.87 7.80 -12.67
C ALA A 388 -2.74 7.31 -11.21
N PHE A 389 -1.82 7.86 -10.44
CA PHE A 389 -1.68 7.52 -9.03
C PHE A 389 -2.85 8.00 -8.17
N ILE A 390 -3.48 9.12 -8.50
CA ILE A 390 -4.72 9.58 -7.83
C ILE A 390 -5.85 8.59 -8.11
N VAL A 391 -6.04 8.15 -9.34
CA VAL A 391 -7.05 7.14 -9.71
C VAL A 391 -6.78 5.82 -8.98
N ALA A 392 -5.55 5.35 -9.02
CA ALA A 392 -5.15 4.12 -8.34
C ALA A 392 -5.38 4.19 -6.83
N GLY A 393 -4.96 5.27 -6.19
CA GLY A 393 -5.14 5.48 -4.75
C GLY A 393 -6.62 5.59 -4.36
N THR A 394 -7.43 6.25 -5.16
CA THR A 394 -8.88 6.36 -4.92
C THR A 394 -9.56 4.99 -4.98
N VAL A 395 -9.28 4.20 -6.00
CA VAL A 395 -9.82 2.82 -6.13
C VAL A 395 -9.33 1.95 -4.97
N ASN A 396 -8.06 2.05 -4.62
CA ASN A 396 -7.46 1.31 -3.51
C ASN A 396 -8.19 1.57 -2.18
N TRP A 397 -8.36 2.83 -1.79
CA TRP A 397 -8.99 3.17 -0.52
C TRP A 397 -10.48 2.91 -0.49
N LEU A 398 -11.21 3.16 -1.58
CA LEU A 398 -12.63 2.84 -1.67
C LEU A 398 -12.88 1.33 -1.62
N SER A 399 -12.06 0.53 -2.27
CA SER A 399 -12.15 -0.93 -2.22
C SER A 399 -11.81 -1.46 -0.82
N ASN A 400 -10.83 -0.90 -0.15
CA ASN A 400 -10.49 -1.22 1.23
C ASN A 400 -11.67 -0.92 2.18
N PHE A 401 -12.30 0.24 2.04
CA PHE A 401 -13.49 0.59 2.82
C PHE A 401 -14.63 -0.39 2.57
N ALA A 402 -14.90 -0.74 1.32
CA ALA A 402 -15.96 -1.68 0.96
C ALA A 402 -15.76 -3.05 1.60
N VAL A 403 -14.55 -3.58 1.58
CA VAL A 403 -14.22 -4.85 2.23
C VAL A 403 -14.40 -4.77 3.73
N GLY A 404 -13.85 -3.75 4.38
CA GLY A 404 -13.96 -3.57 5.82
C GLY A 404 -15.39 -3.41 6.30
N LEU A 405 -16.22 -2.71 5.55
CA LEU A 405 -17.63 -2.50 5.89
C LEU A 405 -18.50 -3.73 5.63
N LEU A 406 -18.30 -4.39 4.50
CA LEU A 406 -19.21 -5.45 4.04
C LEU A 406 -18.84 -6.85 4.56
N PHE A 407 -17.58 -7.10 4.91
CA PHE A 407 -17.13 -8.43 5.28
C PHE A 407 -17.91 -9.04 6.47
N PRO A 408 -18.19 -8.34 7.59
CA PRO A 408 -18.97 -8.92 8.67
C PRO A 408 -20.37 -9.35 8.25
N PHE A 409 -21.01 -8.60 7.38
CA PHE A 409 -22.34 -8.94 6.84
C PHE A 409 -22.29 -10.14 5.89
N ILE A 410 -21.28 -10.20 5.04
CA ILE A 410 -21.05 -11.35 4.15
C ILE A 410 -20.75 -12.59 4.96
N GLN A 411 -19.92 -12.51 5.98
CA GLN A 411 -19.59 -13.62 6.87
C GLN A 411 -20.83 -14.13 7.61
N LYS A 412 -21.67 -13.23 8.11
CA LYS A 412 -22.93 -13.59 8.80
C LYS A 412 -23.91 -14.29 7.86
N SER A 413 -24.02 -13.84 6.61
CA SER A 413 -24.98 -14.37 5.65
C SER A 413 -24.52 -15.70 5.03
N LEU A 414 -23.24 -15.82 4.67
CA LEU A 414 -22.68 -16.95 3.92
C LEU A 414 -21.88 -17.92 4.80
N ASP A 415 -21.56 -17.51 6.02
CA ASP A 415 -20.72 -18.26 6.96
C ASP A 415 -19.38 -18.68 6.33
N THR A 416 -19.02 -19.96 6.29
CA THR A 416 -17.75 -20.42 5.71
C THR A 416 -17.64 -20.20 4.20
N TYR A 417 -18.77 -20.12 3.49
CA TYR A 417 -18.78 -19.90 2.04
C TYR A 417 -18.41 -18.48 1.63
N CYS A 418 -18.27 -17.52 2.56
CA CYS A 418 -17.81 -16.17 2.25
C CYS A 418 -16.43 -16.14 1.58
N PHE A 419 -15.57 -17.10 1.90
CA PHE A 419 -14.24 -17.19 1.31
C PHE A 419 -14.26 -17.63 -0.16
N LEU A 420 -15.32 -18.27 -0.62
CA LEU A 420 -15.53 -18.57 -2.05
C LEU A 420 -15.75 -17.30 -2.88
N VAL A 421 -16.32 -16.24 -2.31
CA VAL A 421 -16.45 -14.94 -2.95
C VAL A 421 -15.06 -14.37 -3.24
N PHE A 422 -14.17 -14.43 -2.28
CA PHE A 422 -12.79 -13.97 -2.44
C PHE A 422 -11.99 -14.86 -3.40
N ALA A 423 -12.20 -16.17 -3.36
CA ALA A 423 -11.63 -17.09 -4.34
C ALA A 423 -12.06 -16.76 -5.77
N ALA A 424 -13.33 -16.45 -5.97
CA ALA A 424 -13.87 -16.05 -7.28
C ALA A 424 -13.26 -14.72 -7.76
N ILE A 425 -13.10 -13.75 -6.88
CA ILE A 425 -12.46 -12.47 -7.19
C ILE A 425 -11.00 -12.67 -7.60
N CYS A 426 -10.24 -13.45 -6.83
CA CYS A 426 -8.84 -13.75 -7.13
C CYS A 426 -8.69 -14.49 -8.46
N LEU A 427 -9.53 -15.48 -8.72
CA LEU A 427 -9.51 -16.24 -9.97
C LEU A 427 -9.85 -15.35 -11.17
N THR A 428 -10.87 -14.51 -11.03
CA THR A 428 -11.26 -13.55 -12.08
C THR A 428 -10.13 -12.57 -12.36
N GLY A 429 -9.46 -12.08 -11.32
CA GLY A 429 -8.28 -11.23 -11.45
C GLY A 429 -7.13 -11.92 -12.18
N ALA A 430 -6.82 -13.17 -11.82
CA ALA A 430 -5.76 -13.95 -12.47
C ALA A 430 -6.06 -14.19 -13.96
N ILE A 431 -7.30 -14.51 -14.31
CA ILE A 431 -7.74 -14.69 -15.71
C ILE A 431 -7.63 -13.37 -16.48
N TYR A 432 -8.07 -12.26 -15.89
CA TYR A 432 -7.95 -10.94 -16.52
C TYR A 432 -6.48 -10.59 -16.81
N PHE A 433 -5.56 -10.82 -15.87
CA PHE A 433 -4.14 -10.54 -16.07
C PHE A 433 -3.51 -11.43 -17.14
N TYR A 434 -3.93 -12.67 -17.22
CA TYR A 434 -3.47 -13.56 -18.28
C TYR A 434 -3.79 -13.03 -19.69
N PHE A 435 -5.01 -12.51 -19.89
CA PHE A 435 -5.44 -12.05 -21.22
C PHE A 435 -5.04 -10.60 -21.53
N VAL A 436 -4.97 -9.74 -20.54
CA VAL A 436 -4.87 -8.28 -20.77
C VAL A 436 -3.50 -7.73 -20.35
N LEU A 437 -2.92 -8.22 -19.26
CA LEU A 437 -1.69 -7.65 -18.71
C LEU A 437 -0.46 -8.04 -19.54
N PRO A 438 0.26 -7.07 -20.15
CA PRO A 438 1.56 -7.34 -20.76
C PRO A 438 2.67 -7.44 -19.71
N GLU A 439 3.75 -8.15 -20.03
CA GLU A 439 4.96 -8.12 -19.20
C GLU A 439 5.69 -6.78 -19.39
N THR A 440 6.00 -6.11 -18.30
CA THR A 440 6.65 -4.78 -18.32
C THR A 440 8.12 -4.81 -17.90
N LYS A 441 8.63 -5.97 -17.49
CA LYS A 441 10.03 -6.12 -17.08
C LYS A 441 10.97 -5.79 -18.23
N ASN A 442 11.92 -4.86 -17.99
CA ASN A 442 12.90 -4.42 -18.98
C ASN A 442 12.28 -3.92 -20.29
N ARG A 443 11.05 -3.39 -20.24
CA ARG A 443 10.35 -2.82 -21.39
C ARG A 443 10.36 -1.31 -21.32
N THR A 444 10.55 -0.68 -22.48
CA THR A 444 10.39 0.78 -22.59
C THR A 444 8.90 1.16 -22.54
N HIS A 445 8.64 2.42 -22.20
CA HIS A 445 7.26 2.93 -22.18
C HIS A 445 6.58 2.81 -23.56
N ALA A 446 7.33 3.02 -24.65
CA ALA A 446 6.83 2.87 -26.02
C ALA A 446 6.38 1.42 -26.30
N GLU A 447 7.14 0.42 -25.87
CA GLU A 447 6.80 -0.99 -26.04
C GLU A 447 5.52 -1.36 -25.25
N ILE A 448 5.40 -0.84 -24.02
CA ILE A 448 4.19 -1.05 -23.18
C ILE A 448 2.98 -0.40 -23.83
N SER A 449 3.10 0.83 -24.32
CA SER A 449 2.03 1.53 -25.05
C SER A 449 1.60 0.79 -26.31
N GLN A 450 2.54 0.20 -27.03
CA GLN A 450 2.25 -0.62 -28.21
C GLN A 450 1.47 -1.89 -27.87
N ALA A 451 1.78 -2.53 -26.72
CA ALA A 451 1.05 -3.70 -26.27
C ALA A 451 -0.43 -3.40 -26.01
N PHE A 452 -0.75 -2.20 -25.54
CA PHE A 452 -2.12 -1.74 -25.31
C PHE A 452 -2.78 -1.10 -26.55
N ALA A 453 -2.03 -0.64 -27.54
CA ALA A 453 -2.54 0.11 -28.69
C ALA A 453 -3.62 -0.65 -29.48
N LYS A 454 -3.45 -1.96 -29.66
CA LYS A 454 -4.43 -2.80 -30.35
C LYS A 454 -5.78 -2.85 -29.64
N ARG A 455 -5.77 -2.84 -28.29
CA ARG A 455 -6.99 -2.85 -27.48
C ARG A 455 -7.64 -1.48 -27.43
N ASN A 456 -6.84 -0.42 -27.38
CA ASN A 456 -7.34 0.95 -27.38
C ASN A 456 -7.95 1.36 -28.71
N LYS A 457 -7.64 0.64 -29.82
CA LYS A 457 -8.05 0.97 -31.19
C LYS A 457 -7.66 2.40 -31.60
N ALA A 458 -6.63 2.96 -30.96
CA ALA A 458 -6.10 4.28 -31.21
C ALA A 458 -4.60 4.25 -30.93
N CYS A 459 -3.81 4.78 -31.86
CA CYS A 459 -2.40 5.03 -31.60
C CYS A 459 -2.26 6.41 -30.94
N PRO A 460 -1.39 6.55 -29.91
CA PRO A 460 -1.04 7.88 -29.42
C PRO A 460 -0.53 8.71 -30.60
N PRO A 461 -0.84 10.02 -30.70
CA PRO A 461 -0.20 10.86 -31.66
C PRO A 461 1.31 10.74 -31.42
N GLU A 462 2.06 10.45 -32.51
CA GLU A 462 3.51 10.53 -32.48
C GLU A 462 3.83 11.90 -31.88
N GLU A 463 4.56 11.94 -30.79
CA GLU A 463 5.20 13.17 -30.35
C GLU A 463 6.05 13.60 -31.54
N ASN A 464 5.62 14.64 -32.24
CA ASN A 464 6.48 15.36 -33.17
C ASN A 464 7.65 15.84 -32.34
N THR A 465 8.68 15.03 -32.26
CA THR A 465 10.02 15.50 -32.10
C THR A 465 10.35 16.22 -33.43
N ASP A 466 9.76 17.37 -33.63
CA ASP A 466 10.32 18.38 -34.46
C ASP A 466 11.59 18.87 -33.77
N SER A 467 12.57 18.00 -33.77
CA SER A 467 13.93 18.42 -33.92
C SER A 467 14.03 18.91 -35.35
N SER A 468 13.85 20.19 -35.54
CA SER A 468 14.43 20.91 -36.66
C SER A 468 15.96 20.70 -36.64
N VAL A 469 16.37 19.50 -36.99
CA VAL A 469 17.69 19.27 -37.53
C VAL A 469 17.57 19.69 -38.98
N SER A 470 17.98 20.91 -39.24
CA SER A 470 18.26 21.39 -40.58
C SER A 470 18.97 20.28 -41.36
N ASP A 471 18.40 19.94 -42.52
CA ASP A 471 19.03 19.15 -43.56
C ASP A 471 20.38 19.78 -43.94
N ASN A 472 21.40 19.48 -43.21
CA ASN A 472 22.75 19.49 -43.73
C ASN A 472 23.05 18.10 -44.24
N LYS A 473 22.82 17.91 -45.51
CA LYS A 473 23.41 16.85 -46.33
C LYS A 473 24.94 16.84 -46.09
N VAL A 474 25.35 16.14 -45.06
CA VAL A 474 26.75 15.70 -44.97
C VAL A 474 26.84 14.43 -45.79
N ALA A 475 27.46 14.58 -46.99
CA ALA A 475 27.85 13.48 -47.83
C ALA A 475 28.56 12.41 -47.00
N ARG A 476 28.09 11.17 -47.07
CA ARG A 476 28.77 10.00 -46.51
C ARG A 476 30.17 9.94 -47.08
N ARG A 477 31.19 10.22 -46.27
CA ARG A 477 32.56 9.78 -46.56
C ARG A 477 32.61 8.26 -46.30
N PRO A 478 33.24 7.49 -47.20
CA PRO A 478 33.42 6.08 -46.96
C PRO A 478 34.27 5.88 -45.71
N GLU A 479 33.90 4.92 -44.91
CA GLU A 479 34.66 4.40 -43.74
C GLU A 479 36.09 4.08 -44.22
N GLN A 480 37.08 4.80 -43.71
CA GLN A 480 38.49 4.44 -43.90
C GLN A 480 38.84 3.47 -42.79
N ASP A 481 39.30 2.31 -43.22
CA ASP A 481 39.84 1.21 -42.43
C ASP A 481 40.94 1.71 -41.45
N PRO A 482 40.88 1.37 -40.13
CA PRO A 482 41.90 1.84 -39.16
C PRO A 482 43.33 1.44 -39.47
N ALA A 483 43.55 0.44 -40.34
CA ALA A 483 44.90 0.00 -40.78
C ALA A 483 45.60 1.02 -41.70
N SER A 484 44.87 1.93 -42.36
CA SER A 484 45.50 2.87 -43.30
C SER A 484 46.02 4.14 -42.61
N THR A 485 45.67 4.38 -41.35
CA THR A 485 46.15 5.55 -40.60
C THR A 485 47.53 5.34 -39.97
N LEU A 486 47.93 4.11 -39.71
CA LEU A 486 49.25 3.81 -39.13
C LEU A 486 50.38 3.91 -40.17
N ASP A 487 50.10 3.57 -41.43
CA ASP A 487 51.10 3.66 -42.53
C ASP A 487 51.47 5.09 -42.94
N ASN A 488 50.58 6.07 -42.69
CA ASN A 488 50.85 7.46 -42.97
C ASN A 488 51.70 8.15 -41.89
N TYR A 489 51.70 7.64 -40.66
CA TYR A 489 52.55 8.19 -39.59
C TYR A 489 53.98 7.69 -39.68
N VAL A 490 54.18 6.47 -40.21
CA VAL A 490 55.54 5.89 -40.42
C VAL A 490 56.25 6.51 -41.60
N LYS A 491 55.52 6.94 -42.64
CA LYS A 491 56.13 7.59 -43.81
C LYS A 491 56.53 9.07 -43.61
N ASN A 492 56.02 9.72 -42.58
CA ASN A 492 56.32 11.13 -42.35
C ASN A 492 57.30 11.41 -41.19
N GLY A 493 57.97 10.40 -40.68
CA GLY A 493 59.13 10.56 -39.79
C GLY A 493 58.83 11.30 -38.47
N ILE A 494 57.60 11.20 -37.95
CA ILE A 494 57.26 11.76 -36.66
C ILE A 494 57.05 10.56 -35.70
N VAL A 495 58.12 10.05 -35.18
CA VAL A 495 58.25 9.34 -33.90
C VAL A 495 59.47 9.88 -33.23
#